data_658b7d9f9022635ec254766a0dfc67f7
#
_entry.id   658b7d9f9022635ec254766a0dfc67f7
#
_cell.length_a   1.000
_cell.length_b   1.000
_cell.length_c   1.000
_cell.angle_alpha   90.00
_cell.angle_beta   90.00
_cell.angle_gamma   90.00
#
_symmetry.space_group_name_H-M   'P 1'
#
loop_
_entity.id
_entity.type
_entity.pdbx_description
1 polymer ?
#
loop_
_entity_poly.entity_id
_entity_poly.type
_entity_poly.pdbx_seq_one_letter_code
_entity_poly.pdbx_strand_id
1 'polypeptide(L)'
;MTSAAQSNPPLTRSVDELWLDVLQQISARTAHELKGALNGVAVNLEVVRSRSSRSDAAAASVASFASSAADQLDAVVGMSEALLTLARAPRDPLEIGETMHCFASLLSPSASADGGSLRIEGASREVVSGAVRASGNVVRLVLGAALLAALARKGDIRWKVDVGQEIVVHIESADAEGPLEVSSEVSAAADAAGIRVHGEGQSMSLTFPRAATTSARTRTHERA
;
A
#
# COMPACT_ATOMS: atom_id res chain seq x y z
N MET A 1 26.74 -48.37 11.34
CA MET A 1 25.76 -48.02 10.28
C MET A 1 25.14 -46.69 10.67
N THR A 2 25.71 -45.58 10.20
CA THR A 2 25.30 -44.23 10.57
C THR A 2 24.24 -43.77 9.54
N SER A 3 22.99 -43.67 9.98
CA SER A 3 21.87 -43.16 9.16
C SER A 3 22.11 -41.67 8.91
N ALA A 4 22.42 -41.32 7.67
CA ALA A 4 22.44 -39.92 7.24
C ALA A 4 21.02 -39.42 7.24
N ALA A 5 20.71 -38.53 8.18
CA ALA A 5 19.48 -37.76 8.16
C ALA A 5 19.47 -36.93 6.87
N GLN A 6 18.60 -37.28 5.94
CA GLN A 6 18.30 -36.46 4.77
C GLN A 6 17.63 -35.17 5.27
N SER A 7 18.43 -34.11 5.37
CA SER A 7 17.90 -32.75 5.54
C SER A 7 17.13 -32.40 4.27
N ASN A 8 15.80 -32.50 4.29
CA ASN A 8 14.98 -31.90 3.26
C ASN A 8 15.35 -30.40 3.18
N PRO A 9 15.72 -29.88 2.02
CA PRO A 9 15.91 -28.43 1.89
C PRO A 9 14.58 -27.74 2.26
N PRO A 10 14.62 -26.59 2.96
CA PRO A 10 13.41 -25.86 3.26
C PRO A 10 12.69 -25.58 1.95
N LEU A 11 11.40 -25.90 1.89
CA LEU A 11 10.56 -25.60 0.74
C LEU A 11 10.57 -24.07 0.58
N THR A 12 11.27 -23.58 -0.42
CA THR A 12 11.30 -22.15 -0.73
C THR A 12 9.92 -21.76 -1.24
N ARG A 13 9.22 -20.91 -0.48
CA ARG A 13 7.88 -20.43 -0.83
C ARG A 13 7.92 -19.66 -2.14
N SER A 14 6.90 -19.84 -2.97
CA SER A 14 6.77 -19.07 -4.20
C SER A 14 6.44 -17.60 -3.94
N VAL A 15 6.72 -16.73 -4.89
CA VAL A 15 6.36 -15.30 -4.83
C VAL A 15 4.86 -15.12 -4.60
N ASP A 16 4.04 -15.96 -5.23
CA ASP A 16 2.58 -15.87 -5.11
C ASP A 16 2.09 -16.26 -3.71
N GLU A 17 2.71 -17.25 -3.07
CA GLU A 17 2.41 -17.61 -1.67
C GLU A 17 2.82 -16.50 -0.71
N LEU A 18 4.01 -15.91 -0.90
CA LEU A 18 4.47 -14.78 -0.09
C LEU A 18 3.57 -13.55 -0.28
N TRP A 19 3.16 -13.27 -1.53
CA TRP A 19 2.23 -12.19 -1.81
C TRP A 19 0.86 -12.42 -1.18
N LEU A 20 0.35 -13.66 -1.23
CA LEU A 20 -0.92 -14.00 -0.60
C LEU A 20 -0.90 -13.74 0.90
N ASP A 21 0.19 -14.07 1.59
CA ASP A 21 0.35 -13.78 3.02
C ASP A 21 0.34 -12.27 3.31
N VAL A 22 1.07 -11.49 2.53
CA VAL A 22 1.07 -10.02 2.64
C VAL A 22 -0.34 -9.48 2.40
N LEU A 23 -1.02 -9.95 1.36
CA LEU A 23 -2.38 -9.52 1.03
C LEU A 23 -3.39 -9.90 2.13
N GLN A 24 -3.24 -11.07 2.74
CA GLN A 24 -4.08 -11.49 3.88
C GLN A 24 -3.89 -10.58 5.09
N GLN A 25 -2.65 -10.19 5.43
CA GLN A 25 -2.38 -9.28 6.53
C GLN A 25 -2.97 -7.89 6.27
N ILE A 26 -2.83 -7.37 5.04
CA ILE A 26 -3.43 -6.10 4.63
C ILE A 26 -4.96 -6.19 4.72
N SER A 27 -5.55 -7.26 4.17
CA SER A 27 -6.99 -7.47 4.16
C SER A 27 -7.58 -7.54 5.57
N ALA A 28 -6.88 -8.20 6.50
CA ALA A 28 -7.32 -8.31 7.90
C ALA A 28 -7.36 -6.93 8.59
N ARG A 29 -6.33 -6.09 8.37
CA ARG A 29 -6.30 -4.70 8.87
C ARG A 29 -7.40 -3.86 8.23
N THR A 30 -7.50 -3.91 6.90
CA THR A 30 -8.53 -3.17 6.15
C THR A 30 -9.96 -3.55 6.55
N ALA A 31 -10.22 -4.84 6.79
CA ALA A 31 -11.54 -5.30 7.24
C ALA A 31 -11.94 -4.69 8.60
N HIS A 32 -10.98 -4.49 9.50
CA HIS A 32 -11.22 -3.81 10.77
C HIS A 32 -11.60 -2.35 10.55
N GLU A 33 -10.87 -1.63 9.71
CA GLU A 33 -11.12 -0.22 9.40
C GLU A 33 -12.45 -0.03 8.65
N LEU A 34 -12.74 -0.90 7.67
CA LEU A 34 -14.02 -0.89 6.96
C LEU A 34 -15.21 -1.07 7.92
N LYS A 35 -15.09 -1.99 8.88
CA LYS A 35 -16.14 -2.20 9.89
C LYS A 35 -16.30 -0.96 10.78
N GLY A 36 -15.20 -0.32 11.18
CA GLY A 36 -15.23 0.93 11.95
C GLY A 36 -15.93 2.06 11.19
N ALA A 37 -15.55 2.28 9.92
CA ALA A 37 -16.15 3.32 9.08
C ALA A 37 -17.65 3.06 8.83
N LEU A 38 -18.06 1.82 8.54
CA LEU A 38 -19.48 1.46 8.37
C LEU A 38 -20.30 1.66 9.64
N ASN A 39 -19.73 1.34 10.82
CA ASN A 39 -20.39 1.64 12.10
C ASN A 39 -20.56 3.15 12.29
N GLY A 40 -19.56 3.95 11.93
CA GLY A 40 -19.63 5.40 11.96
C GLY A 40 -20.73 5.95 11.03
N VAL A 41 -20.84 5.43 9.81
CA VAL A 41 -21.94 5.76 8.89
C VAL A 41 -23.29 5.47 9.55
N ALA A 42 -23.46 4.26 10.12
CA ALA A 42 -24.72 3.86 10.75
C ALA A 42 -25.10 4.78 11.92
N VAL A 43 -24.15 5.12 12.78
CA VAL A 43 -24.37 6.04 13.92
C VAL A 43 -24.74 7.44 13.45
N ASN A 44 -24.02 7.99 12.46
CA ASN A 44 -24.28 9.32 11.93
C ASN A 44 -25.67 9.41 11.26
N LEU A 45 -26.06 8.38 10.49
CA LEU A 45 -27.39 8.31 9.88
C LEU A 45 -28.49 8.18 10.93
N GLU A 46 -28.28 7.43 12.02
CA GLU A 46 -29.26 7.36 13.10
C GLU A 46 -29.46 8.71 13.79
N VAL A 47 -28.36 9.47 14.00
CA VAL A 47 -28.44 10.85 14.53
C VAL A 47 -29.20 11.76 13.56
N VAL A 48 -28.91 11.69 12.26
CA VAL A 48 -29.64 12.45 11.22
C VAL A 48 -31.12 12.11 11.29
N ARG A 49 -31.50 10.84 11.31
CA ARG A 49 -32.89 10.38 11.38
C ARG A 49 -33.58 10.90 12.63
N SER A 50 -32.98 10.74 13.80
CA SER A 50 -33.54 11.18 15.09
C SER A 50 -33.72 12.68 15.16
N ARG A 51 -32.76 13.47 14.66
CA ARG A 51 -32.85 14.93 14.67
C ARG A 51 -33.81 15.46 13.63
N SER A 52 -33.88 14.87 12.42
CA SER A 52 -34.81 15.29 11.39
C SER A 52 -36.28 15.10 11.76
N SER A 53 -36.59 14.22 12.72
CA SER A 53 -37.96 14.04 13.23
C SER A 53 -38.39 15.09 14.28
N ARG A 54 -37.46 15.99 14.70
CA ARG A 54 -37.72 17.04 15.67
C ARG A 54 -37.89 18.40 14.99
N SER A 55 -38.94 19.10 15.30
CA SER A 55 -39.22 20.42 14.74
C SER A 55 -38.27 21.54 15.17
N ASP A 56 -37.51 21.32 16.26
CA ASP A 56 -36.55 22.26 16.85
C ASP A 56 -35.10 22.00 16.45
N ALA A 57 -34.83 21.02 15.62
CA ALA A 57 -33.46 20.67 15.22
C ALA A 57 -32.87 21.74 14.28
N ALA A 58 -31.70 22.25 14.63
CA ALA A 58 -30.96 23.16 13.78
C ALA A 58 -30.46 22.42 12.54
N ALA A 59 -30.80 22.91 11.33
CA ALA A 59 -30.42 22.31 10.05
C ALA A 59 -28.90 22.10 9.92
N ALA A 60 -28.11 23.04 10.45
CA ALA A 60 -26.63 22.92 10.46
C ALA A 60 -26.13 21.69 11.21
N SER A 61 -26.81 21.31 12.32
CA SER A 61 -26.40 20.13 13.10
C SER A 61 -26.71 18.81 12.38
N VAL A 62 -27.81 18.77 11.60
CA VAL A 62 -28.14 17.60 10.77
C VAL A 62 -27.16 17.49 9.61
N ALA A 63 -26.81 18.62 8.98
CA ALA A 63 -25.88 18.67 7.86
C ALA A 63 -24.48 18.15 8.23
N SER A 64 -23.97 18.47 9.43
CA SER A 64 -22.64 18.01 9.86
C SER A 64 -22.56 16.47 10.00
N PHE A 65 -23.59 15.83 10.57
CA PHE A 65 -23.65 14.38 10.68
C PHE A 65 -23.83 13.70 9.31
N ALA A 66 -24.61 14.31 8.41
CA ALA A 66 -24.77 13.83 7.04
C ALA A 66 -23.45 13.90 6.27
N SER A 67 -22.70 15.01 6.40
CA SER A 67 -21.35 15.14 5.80
C SER A 67 -20.40 14.10 6.36
N SER A 68 -20.34 13.91 7.68
CA SER A 68 -19.48 12.87 8.28
C SER A 68 -19.83 11.46 7.81
N ALA A 69 -21.13 11.16 7.60
CA ALA A 69 -21.53 9.87 7.05
C ALA A 69 -21.10 9.70 5.59
N ALA A 70 -21.19 10.76 4.78
CA ALA A 70 -20.71 10.76 3.40
C ALA A 70 -19.19 10.56 3.32
N ASP A 71 -18.40 11.30 4.11
CA ASP A 71 -16.94 11.18 4.15
C ASP A 71 -16.49 9.76 4.54
N GLN A 72 -17.19 9.15 5.52
CA GLN A 72 -16.92 7.76 5.92
C GLN A 72 -17.28 6.75 4.82
N LEU A 73 -18.37 6.97 4.09
CA LEU A 73 -18.77 6.12 2.97
C LEU A 73 -17.75 6.21 1.82
N ASP A 74 -17.27 7.40 1.51
CA ASP A 74 -16.22 7.62 0.51
C ASP A 74 -14.93 6.89 0.90
N ALA A 75 -14.57 6.89 2.18
CA ALA A 75 -13.44 6.11 2.68
C ALA A 75 -13.65 4.60 2.50
N VAL A 76 -14.86 4.08 2.76
CA VAL A 76 -15.21 2.65 2.53
C VAL A 76 -15.08 2.30 1.06
N VAL A 77 -15.60 3.13 0.16
CA VAL A 77 -15.49 2.92 -1.30
C VAL A 77 -14.03 2.90 -1.72
N GLY A 78 -13.24 3.90 -1.32
CA GLY A 78 -11.81 3.99 -1.66
C GLY A 78 -10.99 2.79 -1.17
N MET A 79 -11.21 2.35 0.08
CA MET A 79 -10.54 1.14 0.60
C MET A 79 -10.95 -0.12 -0.16
N SER A 80 -12.23 -0.25 -0.51
CA SER A 80 -12.74 -1.40 -1.27
C SER A 80 -12.13 -1.47 -2.68
N GLU A 81 -12.06 -0.34 -3.39
CA GLU A 81 -11.44 -0.24 -4.72
C GLU A 81 -9.95 -0.56 -4.67
N ALA A 82 -9.23 -0.04 -3.68
CA ALA A 82 -7.81 -0.30 -3.50
C ALA A 82 -7.55 -1.79 -3.22
N LEU A 83 -8.34 -2.43 -2.36
CA LEU A 83 -8.23 -3.86 -2.07
C LEU A 83 -8.50 -4.72 -3.31
N LEU A 84 -9.55 -4.40 -4.07
CA LEU A 84 -9.85 -5.08 -5.33
C LEU A 84 -8.75 -4.90 -6.37
N THR A 85 -8.11 -3.74 -6.40
CA THR A 85 -6.97 -3.46 -7.30
C THR A 85 -5.76 -4.32 -6.93
N LEU A 86 -5.44 -4.47 -5.65
CA LEU A 86 -4.35 -5.33 -5.20
C LEU A 86 -4.64 -6.82 -5.35
N ALA A 87 -5.91 -7.24 -5.23
CA ALA A 87 -6.33 -8.64 -5.39
C ALA A 87 -6.36 -9.12 -6.85
N ARG A 88 -6.42 -8.20 -7.83
CA ARG A 88 -6.38 -8.56 -9.26
C ARG A 88 -4.95 -8.82 -9.71
N ALA A 89 -4.79 -9.62 -10.78
CA ALA A 89 -3.49 -9.76 -11.44
C ALA A 89 -2.94 -8.38 -11.82
N PRO A 90 -1.67 -8.09 -11.51
CA PRO A 90 -1.07 -6.81 -11.87
C PRO A 90 -0.95 -6.68 -13.39
N ARG A 91 -1.02 -5.43 -13.87
CA ARG A 91 -0.67 -5.12 -15.26
C ARG A 91 0.84 -4.94 -15.34
N ASP A 92 1.48 -5.56 -16.32
CA ASP A 92 2.89 -5.35 -16.60
C ASP A 92 3.05 -4.41 -17.83
N PRO A 93 3.91 -3.41 -17.74
CA PRO A 93 4.69 -2.97 -16.58
C PRO A 93 3.83 -2.30 -15.49
N LEU A 94 4.18 -2.53 -14.22
CA LEU A 94 3.46 -1.98 -13.07
C LEU A 94 3.85 -0.52 -12.81
N GLU A 95 2.86 0.34 -12.63
CA GLU A 95 3.06 1.73 -12.17
C GLU A 95 3.18 1.77 -10.64
N ILE A 96 4.36 2.17 -10.15
CA ILE A 96 4.67 2.11 -8.73
C ILE A 96 3.81 3.10 -7.91
N GLY A 97 3.54 4.29 -8.46
CA GLY A 97 2.74 5.31 -7.81
C GLY A 97 1.30 4.86 -7.55
N GLU A 98 0.66 4.20 -8.52
CA GLU A 98 -0.69 3.66 -8.35
C GLU A 98 -0.72 2.59 -7.24
N THR A 99 0.27 1.71 -7.24
CA THR A 99 0.40 0.67 -6.21
C THR A 99 0.60 1.26 -4.82
N MET A 100 1.44 2.28 -4.68
CA MET A 100 1.66 2.97 -3.42
C MET A 100 0.40 3.68 -2.92
N HIS A 101 -0.37 4.30 -3.81
CA HIS A 101 -1.65 4.90 -3.44
C HIS A 101 -2.66 3.86 -2.95
N CYS A 102 -2.73 2.68 -3.57
CA CYS A 102 -3.56 1.59 -3.07
C CYS A 102 -3.16 1.19 -1.64
N PHE A 103 -1.87 1.00 -1.38
CA PHE A 103 -1.39 0.67 -0.03
C PHE A 103 -1.69 1.78 0.97
N ALA A 104 -1.47 3.05 0.61
CA ALA A 104 -1.77 4.16 1.50
C ALA A 104 -3.25 4.25 1.84
N SER A 105 -4.14 4.08 0.85
CA SER A 105 -5.59 4.09 1.08
C SER A 105 -6.05 3.00 2.06
N LEU A 106 -5.38 1.83 2.02
CA LEU A 106 -5.73 0.69 2.89
C LEU A 106 -5.13 0.79 4.30
N LEU A 107 -3.94 1.39 4.44
CA LEU A 107 -3.14 1.27 5.66
C LEU A 107 -3.00 2.59 6.44
N SER A 108 -3.31 3.76 5.83
CA SER A 108 -3.31 5.04 6.56
C SER A 108 -4.28 5.07 7.73
N PRO A 109 -5.52 4.52 7.65
CA PRO A 109 -6.40 4.48 8.80
C PRO A 109 -5.80 3.69 9.97
N SER A 110 -5.22 2.52 9.71
CA SER A 110 -4.57 1.69 10.74
C SER A 110 -3.37 2.40 11.38
N ALA A 111 -2.54 3.10 10.59
CA ALA A 111 -1.44 3.90 11.12
C ALA A 111 -1.94 4.97 12.08
N SER A 112 -3.03 5.66 11.73
CA SER A 112 -3.66 6.68 12.57
C SER A 112 -4.28 6.11 13.85
N ALA A 113 -4.89 4.93 13.78
CA ALA A 113 -5.45 4.24 14.95
C ALA A 113 -4.36 3.83 15.95
N ASP A 114 -3.15 3.50 15.48
CA ASP A 114 -1.97 3.19 16.30
C ASP A 114 -1.22 4.43 16.82
N GLY A 115 -1.74 5.64 16.56
CA GLY A 115 -1.18 6.91 17.02
C GLY A 115 -0.09 7.48 16.13
N GLY A 116 0.13 6.93 14.94
CA GLY A 116 1.06 7.41 13.94
C GLY A 116 0.38 8.01 12.70
N SER A 117 1.16 8.21 11.65
CA SER A 117 0.64 8.62 10.35
C SER A 117 1.40 7.93 9.22
N LEU A 118 0.73 7.73 8.07
CA LEU A 118 1.37 7.28 6.84
C LEU A 118 1.27 8.39 5.80
N ARG A 119 2.41 8.93 5.39
CA ARG A 119 2.50 10.01 4.41
C ARG A 119 3.31 9.58 3.20
N ILE A 120 2.80 9.87 2.01
CA ILE A 120 3.52 9.69 0.76
C ILE A 120 4.02 11.06 0.30
N GLU A 121 5.34 11.25 0.25
CA GLU A 121 5.98 12.47 -0.22
C GLU A 121 6.45 12.30 -1.66
N GLY A 122 6.25 13.33 -2.49
CA GLY A 122 6.67 13.34 -3.90
C GLY A 122 5.75 12.59 -4.87
N ALA A 123 4.71 11.93 -4.36
CA ALA A 123 3.76 11.19 -5.17
C ALA A 123 2.52 12.02 -5.51
N SER A 124 2.65 13.14 -6.22
CA SER A 124 1.52 13.56 -7.03
C SER A 124 1.35 12.51 -8.15
N ARG A 125 0.12 12.13 -8.46
CA ARG A 125 -0.24 11.10 -9.46
C ARG A 125 0.43 11.34 -10.82
N GLU A 126 0.85 12.57 -11.10
CA GLU A 126 1.53 13.01 -12.32
C GLU A 126 3.06 12.86 -12.26
N VAL A 127 3.68 12.81 -11.06
CA VAL A 127 5.15 12.83 -10.90
C VAL A 127 5.74 11.43 -10.76
N VAL A 128 4.96 10.44 -10.32
CA VAL A 128 5.43 9.05 -10.13
C VAL A 128 4.99 8.16 -11.29
N SER A 129 5.03 8.65 -12.50
CA SER A 129 4.93 7.80 -13.70
C SER A 129 6.25 7.07 -13.89
N GLY A 130 6.37 5.92 -13.26
CA GLY A 130 7.53 5.05 -13.35
C GLY A 130 7.12 3.60 -13.44
N ALA A 131 7.15 3.06 -14.66
CA ALA A 131 6.91 1.65 -14.88
C ALA A 131 8.13 0.83 -14.43
N VAL A 132 7.89 -0.22 -13.65
CA VAL A 132 8.92 -1.13 -13.14
C VAL A 132 9.10 -2.31 -14.09
N ARG A 133 10.33 -2.73 -14.32
CA ARG A 133 10.67 -3.87 -15.20
C ARG A 133 10.46 -5.24 -14.52
N ALA A 134 10.30 -5.30 -13.22
CA ALA A 134 10.06 -6.54 -12.49
C ALA A 134 8.58 -6.98 -12.58
N SER A 135 8.32 -8.26 -12.34
CA SER A 135 6.95 -8.78 -12.23
C SER A 135 6.12 -8.03 -11.19
N GLY A 136 4.91 -7.68 -11.54
CA GLY A 136 4.03 -6.90 -10.67
C GLY A 136 3.76 -7.55 -9.32
N ASN A 137 3.70 -8.88 -9.22
CA ASN A 137 3.52 -9.57 -7.94
C ASN A 137 4.74 -9.42 -7.03
N VAL A 138 5.97 -9.44 -7.57
CA VAL A 138 7.18 -9.20 -6.77
C VAL A 138 7.24 -7.75 -6.28
N VAL A 139 6.88 -6.78 -7.13
CA VAL A 139 6.85 -5.37 -6.74
C VAL A 139 5.84 -5.13 -5.61
N ARG A 140 4.63 -5.68 -5.74
CA ARG A 140 3.60 -5.62 -4.70
C ARG A 140 4.03 -6.29 -3.40
N LEU A 141 4.65 -7.47 -3.51
CA LEU A 141 5.20 -8.21 -2.36
C LEU A 141 6.20 -7.36 -1.60
N VAL A 142 7.21 -6.81 -2.29
CA VAL A 142 8.29 -6.06 -1.66
C VAL A 142 7.77 -4.77 -1.03
N LEU A 143 6.94 -3.99 -1.75
CA LEU A 143 6.32 -2.77 -1.22
C LEU A 143 5.41 -3.06 -0.02
N GLY A 144 4.55 -4.07 -0.12
CA GLY A 144 3.61 -4.44 0.93
C GLY A 144 4.31 -4.96 2.18
N ALA A 145 5.30 -5.84 2.03
CA ALA A 145 6.09 -6.36 3.14
C ALA A 145 6.88 -5.26 3.87
N ALA A 146 7.52 -4.36 3.11
CA ALA A 146 8.26 -3.24 3.68
C ALA A 146 7.34 -2.28 4.46
N LEU A 147 6.15 -1.99 3.94
CA LEU A 147 5.17 -1.15 4.63
C LEU A 147 4.60 -1.83 5.88
N LEU A 148 4.29 -3.13 5.82
CA LEU A 148 3.84 -3.87 7.00
C LEU A 148 4.92 -3.92 8.09
N ALA A 149 6.20 -4.06 7.71
CA ALA A 149 7.32 -3.99 8.63
C ALA A 149 7.44 -2.61 9.29
N ALA A 150 7.23 -1.52 8.54
CA ALA A 150 7.21 -0.17 9.09
C ALA A 150 6.02 0.05 10.03
N LEU A 151 4.80 -0.39 9.66
CA LEU A 151 3.60 -0.28 10.47
C LEU A 151 3.69 -1.06 11.80
N ALA A 152 4.39 -2.19 11.81
CA ALA A 152 4.59 -2.98 13.02
C ALA A 152 5.37 -2.22 14.11
N ARG A 153 6.05 -1.14 13.76
CA ARG A 153 6.88 -0.35 14.68
C ARG A 153 6.15 0.81 15.34
N LYS A 154 4.93 1.09 14.90
CA LYS A 154 4.11 2.23 15.33
C LYS A 154 4.82 3.59 15.10
N GLY A 155 4.10 4.66 15.01
CA GLY A 155 4.68 5.99 14.78
C GLY A 155 4.48 6.50 13.35
N ASP A 156 5.18 7.60 13.03
CA ASP A 156 5.05 8.26 11.74
C ASP A 156 5.88 7.54 10.67
N ILE A 157 5.22 7.20 9.57
CA ILE A 157 5.83 6.55 8.40
C ILE A 157 5.81 7.55 7.24
N ARG A 158 6.98 7.76 6.63
CA ARG A 158 7.13 8.54 5.42
C ARG A 158 7.54 7.66 4.27
N TRP A 159 6.83 7.79 3.17
CA TRP A 159 7.17 7.20 1.89
C TRP A 159 7.58 8.29 0.91
N LYS A 160 8.82 8.22 0.43
CA LYS A 160 9.33 9.10 -0.59
C LYS A 160 9.71 8.29 -1.82
N VAL A 161 9.39 8.82 -3.01
CA VAL A 161 9.74 8.19 -4.29
C VAL A 161 10.63 9.12 -5.08
N ASP A 162 11.80 8.63 -5.45
CA ASP A 162 12.71 9.29 -6.36
C ASP A 162 12.74 8.53 -7.70
N VAL A 163 12.42 9.20 -8.80
CA VAL A 163 12.37 8.63 -10.14
C VAL A 163 13.54 9.16 -10.97
N GLY A 164 14.48 8.28 -11.28
CA GLY A 164 15.66 8.57 -12.10
C GLY A 164 15.88 7.50 -13.17
N GLN A 165 17.10 7.03 -13.30
CA GLN A 165 17.44 5.83 -14.10
C GLN A 165 16.83 4.56 -13.48
N GLU A 166 16.72 4.55 -12.17
CA GLU A 166 16.00 3.57 -11.36
C GLU A 166 14.90 4.29 -10.59
N ILE A 167 13.96 3.54 -10.04
CA ILE A 167 12.95 4.07 -9.13
C ILE A 167 13.35 3.66 -7.72
N VAL A 168 13.54 4.64 -6.84
CA VAL A 168 13.91 4.40 -5.46
C VAL A 168 12.76 4.81 -4.55
N VAL A 169 12.29 3.88 -3.73
CA VAL A 169 11.30 4.15 -2.68
C VAL A 169 12.02 4.14 -1.35
N HIS A 170 11.97 5.25 -0.64
CA HIS A 170 12.46 5.39 0.71
C HIS A 170 11.29 5.27 1.69
N ILE A 171 11.45 4.44 2.69
CA ILE A 171 10.49 4.24 3.79
C ILE A 171 11.23 4.60 5.07
N GLU A 172 10.71 5.57 5.80
CA GLU A 172 11.24 6.02 7.09
C GLU A 172 10.18 5.78 8.17
N SER A 173 10.60 5.30 9.34
CA SER A 173 9.76 5.15 10.52
C SER A 173 10.39 5.93 11.68
N ALA A 174 9.73 7.00 12.15
CA ALA A 174 10.34 7.99 13.04
C ALA A 174 10.72 7.45 14.42
N ASP A 175 9.99 6.46 14.96
CA ASP A 175 10.13 6.02 16.35
C ASP A 175 10.60 4.57 16.49
N ALA A 176 11.24 4.01 15.47
CA ALA A 176 11.61 2.61 15.45
C ALA A 176 12.92 2.32 16.19
N GLU A 177 12.92 1.39 17.13
CA GLU A 177 14.14 0.79 17.64
C GLU A 177 14.61 -0.36 16.72
N GLY A 178 15.86 -0.32 16.30
CA GLY A 178 16.51 -1.34 15.45
C GLY A 178 16.27 -1.14 13.95
N PRO A 179 16.89 -1.98 13.09
CA PRO A 179 16.82 -1.84 11.64
C PRO A 179 15.43 -2.21 11.10
N LEU A 180 14.98 -1.47 10.09
CA LEU A 180 13.77 -1.80 9.34
C LEU A 180 14.12 -2.88 8.30
N GLU A 181 13.56 -4.07 8.45
CA GLU A 181 13.88 -5.24 7.63
C GLU A 181 12.63 -5.95 7.13
N VAL A 182 12.70 -6.52 5.95
CA VAL A 182 11.75 -7.52 5.46
C VAL A 182 12.29 -8.93 5.71
N SER A 183 11.43 -9.94 5.61
CA SER A 183 11.89 -11.33 5.79
C SER A 183 12.95 -11.74 4.74
N SER A 184 13.79 -12.70 5.08
CA SER A 184 14.82 -13.23 4.17
C SER A 184 14.21 -13.81 2.88
N GLU A 185 13.00 -14.39 2.95
CA GLU A 185 12.29 -14.91 1.78
C GLU A 185 11.87 -13.79 0.84
N VAL A 186 11.38 -12.67 1.38
CA VAL A 186 11.02 -11.47 0.59
C VAL A 186 12.27 -10.85 -0.03
N SER A 187 13.37 -10.74 0.74
CA SER A 187 14.67 -10.25 0.21
C SER A 187 15.17 -11.12 -0.93
N ALA A 188 15.14 -12.45 -0.78
CA ALA A 188 15.54 -13.36 -1.85
C ALA A 188 14.68 -13.26 -3.11
N ALA A 189 13.33 -13.09 -2.94
CA ALA A 189 12.44 -12.87 -4.07
C ALA A 189 12.70 -11.53 -4.76
N ALA A 190 13.03 -10.47 -4.00
CA ALA A 190 13.41 -9.17 -4.53
C ALA A 190 14.70 -9.25 -5.35
N ASP A 191 15.76 -9.86 -4.79
CA ASP A 191 17.06 -10.02 -5.45
C ASP A 191 16.94 -10.81 -6.76
N ALA A 192 16.17 -11.90 -6.78
CA ALA A 192 15.90 -12.69 -7.97
C ALA A 192 15.21 -11.88 -9.09
N ALA A 193 14.45 -10.85 -8.73
CA ALA A 193 13.78 -9.93 -9.67
C ALA A 193 14.62 -8.67 -10.00
N GLY A 194 15.83 -8.56 -9.48
CA GLY A 194 16.71 -7.39 -9.65
C GLY A 194 16.27 -6.17 -8.84
N ILE A 195 15.45 -6.36 -7.79
CA ILE A 195 15.06 -5.33 -6.85
C ILE A 195 16.03 -5.38 -5.67
N ARG A 196 16.66 -4.24 -5.34
CA ARG A 196 17.53 -4.14 -4.18
C ARG A 196 16.78 -3.61 -2.98
N VAL A 197 16.90 -4.32 -1.86
CA VAL A 197 16.36 -3.93 -0.56
C VAL A 197 17.52 -3.60 0.36
N HIS A 198 17.56 -2.39 0.88
CA HIS A 198 18.59 -1.97 1.82
C HIS A 198 17.96 -1.29 3.03
N GLY A 199 18.15 -1.87 4.21
CA GLY A 199 17.71 -1.34 5.48
C GLY A 199 18.88 -0.72 6.24
N GLU A 200 18.71 0.50 6.74
CA GLU A 200 19.70 1.19 7.57
C GLU A 200 18.99 1.96 8.69
N GLY A 201 19.19 1.51 9.93
CA GLY A 201 18.56 2.13 11.09
C GLY A 201 17.02 2.15 10.98
N GLN A 202 16.45 3.33 10.99
CA GLN A 202 15.00 3.56 10.92
C GLN A 202 14.47 3.70 9.50
N SER A 203 15.33 3.50 8.50
CA SER A 203 14.97 3.66 7.08
C SER A 203 15.21 2.38 6.29
N MET A 204 14.44 2.25 5.20
CA MET A 204 14.61 1.22 4.19
C MET A 204 14.52 1.87 2.81
N SER A 205 15.43 1.50 1.92
CA SER A 205 15.37 1.87 0.51
C SER A 205 15.10 0.64 -0.35
N LEU A 206 14.14 0.80 -1.27
CA LEU A 206 13.78 -0.21 -2.25
C LEU A 206 14.12 0.36 -3.63
N THR A 207 15.04 -0.27 -4.34
CA THR A 207 15.46 0.18 -5.68
C THR A 207 14.92 -0.77 -6.73
N PHE A 208 14.08 -0.24 -7.62
CA PHE A 208 13.42 -0.97 -8.68
C PHE A 208 14.04 -0.66 -10.03
N PRO A 209 14.30 -1.68 -10.89
CA PRO A 209 14.74 -1.45 -12.26
C PRO A 209 13.61 -0.81 -13.07
N ARG A 210 13.92 0.33 -13.70
CA ARG A 210 12.94 1.05 -14.53
C ARG A 210 12.74 0.35 -15.86
N ALA A 211 11.50 0.24 -16.33
CA ALA A 211 11.20 -0.16 -17.68
C ALA A 211 11.66 0.92 -18.66
N ALA A 212 12.23 0.52 -19.80
CA ALA A 212 12.59 1.48 -20.85
C ALA A 212 11.33 2.20 -21.32
N THR A 213 11.35 3.53 -21.31
CA THR A 213 10.27 4.33 -21.90
C THR A 213 10.30 4.11 -23.40
N THR A 214 9.34 3.34 -23.93
CA THR A 214 9.16 3.25 -25.37
C THR A 214 8.68 4.62 -25.86
N SER A 215 9.62 5.45 -26.31
CA SER A 215 9.31 6.71 -26.97
C SER A 215 8.36 6.41 -28.12
N ALA A 216 7.10 6.87 -28.00
CA ALA A 216 6.14 6.78 -29.09
C ALA A 216 6.76 7.50 -30.29
N ARG A 217 7.25 6.72 -31.27
CA ARG A 217 7.68 7.25 -32.56
C ARG A 217 6.48 8.00 -33.13
N THR A 218 6.58 9.31 -33.11
CA THR A 218 5.71 10.22 -33.89
C THR A 218 5.78 9.75 -35.34
N ARG A 219 4.75 9.04 -35.78
CA ARG A 219 4.56 8.78 -37.23
C ARG A 219 4.22 10.15 -37.82
N THR A 220 5.24 10.80 -38.33
CA THR A 220 5.07 11.92 -39.27
C THR A 220 4.37 11.33 -40.49
N HIS A 221 3.08 11.57 -40.65
CA HIS A 221 2.35 11.35 -41.88
C HIS A 221 2.86 12.42 -42.85
N GLU A 222 3.87 12.04 -43.64
CA GLU A 222 4.21 12.73 -44.88
C GLU A 222 3.08 12.45 -45.85
N ARG A 223 2.22 13.42 -46.05
CA ARG A 223 1.27 13.46 -47.18
C ARG A 223 2.08 13.96 -48.40
N ALA A 224 2.28 13.09 -49.36
CA ALA A 224 2.53 13.42 -50.75
C ALA A 224 1.18 13.59 -51.48
#